data_6bb00c89d8fc189f2b2f7a588b4b1025
#
_entry.id   6bb00c89d8fc189f2b2f7a588b4b1025
#
_cell.length_a   1.000
_cell.length_b   1.000
_cell.length_c   1.000
_cell.angle_alpha   90.00
_cell.angle_beta   90.00
_cell.angle_gamma   90.00
#
_symmetry.space_group_name_H-M   'P 1'
#
loop_
_entity.id
_entity.type
_entity.pdbx_description
1 polymer ?
#
loop_
_entity_poly.entity_id
_entity_poly.type
_entity_poly.pdbx_seq_one_letter_code
_entity_poly.pdbx_strand_id
1 'polypeptide(L)'
;MKKEYVSMKKIIYLFQLSIVLTSFTIAQWIPKWNSSNISSINASGWLKFETNLAEGGERFYIVDESKFSIMSNEYSESPQFTYYFTSEEVASGNLVYSLGYDLTGDNYAEFYILTTSGTAELYRQSFKIFDITNGNILFERNNGNMYYSYPVVWDVEGDGTLECSFARYDYPSLTNYVYEVYSTGAIINVAGGLPVNLNFQLKQNYPNPFNPSTTIEYELDKPGFVSIDIYNIKGELLNNLYSGYRKEGTYTEIWNGGSRTGAKVSSGTYFYQITSEGKQETKKMILLK
;
A
#
# COMPACT_ATOMS: atom_id res chain seq x y z
N MET A 1 25.80 -69.19 17.61
CA MET A 1 26.28 -67.82 17.54
C MET A 1 26.64 -67.36 16.12
N LYS A 2 26.04 -67.87 15.04
CA LYS A 2 26.29 -67.43 13.64
C LYS A 2 25.05 -67.01 12.86
N LYS A 3 23.85 -67.03 13.47
CA LYS A 3 22.59 -66.66 12.79
C LYS A 3 22.09 -65.24 13.09
N GLU A 4 22.58 -64.58 14.11
CA GLU A 4 22.13 -63.21 14.46
C GLU A 4 22.95 -62.10 13.78
N TYR A 5 24.16 -62.36 13.33
CA TYR A 5 25.04 -61.36 12.71
C TYR A 5 24.68 -61.06 11.27
N VAL A 6 23.89 -61.89 10.59
CA VAL A 6 23.44 -61.65 9.21
C VAL A 6 22.16 -60.80 9.17
N SER A 7 21.41 -60.75 10.27
CA SER A 7 20.20 -59.97 10.40
C SER A 7 20.49 -58.47 10.58
N MET A 8 21.52 -58.12 11.34
CA MET A 8 21.86 -56.71 11.60
C MET A 8 22.46 -55.98 10.38
N LYS A 9 23.22 -56.68 9.53
CA LYS A 9 23.73 -56.09 8.30
C LYS A 9 22.66 -55.80 7.26
N LYS A 10 21.58 -56.58 7.22
CA LYS A 10 20.45 -56.32 6.31
C LYS A 10 19.57 -55.17 6.79
N ILE A 11 19.46 -54.95 8.09
CA ILE A 11 18.73 -53.84 8.67
C ILE A 11 19.49 -52.54 8.45
N ILE A 12 20.82 -52.55 8.54
CA ILE A 12 21.65 -51.37 8.28
C ILE A 12 21.60 -50.96 6.78
N TYR A 13 21.54 -51.94 5.87
CA TYR A 13 21.39 -51.65 4.43
C TYR A 13 19.98 -51.14 4.05
N LEU A 14 18.94 -51.56 4.75
CA LEU A 14 17.59 -51.05 4.56
C LEU A 14 17.39 -49.64 5.14
N PHE A 15 18.12 -49.31 6.20
CA PHE A 15 18.13 -47.95 6.74
C PHE A 15 18.98 -46.96 5.93
N GLN A 16 19.99 -47.43 5.20
CA GLN A 16 20.77 -46.57 4.29
C GLN A 16 20.07 -46.35 2.94
N LEU A 17 19.09 -47.16 2.56
CA LEU A 17 18.36 -46.97 1.30
C LEU A 17 17.09 -46.11 1.44
N SER A 18 16.66 -45.80 2.68
CA SER A 18 15.53 -44.91 2.95
C SER A 18 15.93 -43.45 3.25
N ILE A 19 17.23 -43.14 3.20
CA ILE A 19 17.76 -41.74 3.27
C ILE A 19 18.07 -41.24 1.86
N VAL A 20 17.41 -41.77 0.86
CA VAL A 20 17.50 -41.23 -0.49
C VAL A 20 16.28 -40.37 -0.73
N LEU A 21 16.53 -39.05 -0.74
CA LEU A 21 15.77 -38.06 -1.44
C LEU A 21 14.40 -37.67 -0.86
N THR A 22 14.41 -36.97 0.24
CA THR A 22 13.79 -35.68 0.28
C THR A 22 14.91 -34.68 0.55
N SER A 23 15.53 -34.18 -0.50
CA SER A 23 16.24 -32.91 -0.42
C SER A 23 15.18 -31.86 -0.15
N PHE A 24 14.76 -31.73 1.11
CA PHE A 24 14.22 -30.45 1.57
C PHE A 24 15.36 -29.46 1.35
N THR A 25 15.28 -28.71 0.28
CA THR A 25 16.04 -27.47 0.16
C THR A 25 15.57 -26.61 1.31
N ILE A 26 16.21 -26.76 2.47
CA ILE A 26 16.07 -25.78 3.54
C ILE A 26 16.49 -24.48 2.88
N ALA A 27 15.60 -23.51 2.85
CA ALA A 27 15.91 -22.19 2.33
C ALA A 27 17.19 -21.73 3.01
N GLN A 28 18.26 -21.60 2.24
CA GLN A 28 19.52 -21.11 2.76
C GLN A 28 19.42 -19.58 2.80
N TRP A 29 19.47 -19.04 4.00
CA TRP A 29 19.57 -17.61 4.23
C TRP A 29 21.00 -17.15 3.89
N ILE A 30 21.22 -16.78 2.64
CA ILE A 30 22.51 -16.25 2.17
C ILE A 30 22.41 -14.74 2.22
N PRO A 31 23.23 -14.04 3.03
CA PRO A 31 23.26 -12.58 3.03
C PRO A 31 23.61 -12.06 1.64
N LYS A 32 22.76 -11.20 1.09
CA LYS A 32 23.04 -10.51 -0.19
C LYS A 32 23.74 -9.18 0.04
N TRP A 33 23.45 -8.52 1.15
CA TRP A 33 23.98 -7.22 1.48
C TRP A 33 23.88 -6.96 3.00
N ASN A 34 24.87 -6.23 3.52
CA ASN A 34 24.83 -5.68 4.87
C ASN A 34 25.19 -4.21 4.76
N SER A 35 24.36 -3.34 5.34
CA SER A 35 24.69 -1.91 5.45
C SER A 35 25.86 -1.69 6.40
N SER A 36 26.52 -0.55 6.28
CA SER A 36 27.36 -0.02 7.33
C SER A 36 26.56 0.28 8.60
N ASN A 37 27.22 0.60 9.70
CA ASN A 37 26.52 1.00 10.91
C ASN A 37 25.91 2.41 10.71
N ILE A 38 24.60 2.47 10.45
CA ILE A 38 23.86 3.71 10.26
C ILE A 38 23.38 4.16 11.65
N SER A 39 23.88 5.28 12.13
CA SER A 39 23.47 5.88 13.40
C SER A 39 22.42 6.96 13.19
N SER A 40 21.57 7.18 14.20
CA SER A 40 20.59 8.28 14.25
C SER A 40 19.58 8.27 13.10
N ILE A 41 19.01 7.10 12.78
CA ILE A 41 17.93 6.99 11.80
C ILE A 41 16.58 6.93 12.49
N ASN A 42 15.60 7.63 11.91
CA ASN A 42 14.18 7.57 12.32
C ASN A 42 13.43 6.43 11.61
N ALA A 43 13.77 6.19 10.34
CA ALA A 43 13.22 5.09 9.55
C ALA A 43 14.17 4.68 8.43
N SER A 44 14.08 3.43 8.01
CA SER A 44 14.75 2.92 6.81
C SER A 44 14.02 1.70 6.28
N GLY A 45 14.26 1.37 5.03
CA GLY A 45 13.70 0.18 4.39
C GLY A 45 13.79 0.25 2.89
N TRP A 46 12.93 -0.51 2.22
CA TRP A 46 12.79 -0.50 0.78
C TRP A 46 11.40 0.00 0.39
N LEU A 47 11.35 0.79 -0.66
CA LEU A 47 10.10 1.25 -1.24
C LEU A 47 10.16 1.15 -2.77
N LYS A 48 9.02 0.97 -3.39
CA LYS A 48 8.87 1.07 -4.84
C LYS A 48 9.05 2.53 -5.22
N PHE A 49 10.10 2.84 -5.98
CA PHE A 49 10.43 4.20 -6.37
C PHE A 49 10.31 4.39 -7.88
N GLU A 50 10.85 3.46 -8.69
CA GLU A 50 10.66 3.49 -10.14
C GLU A 50 9.33 2.87 -10.52
N THR A 51 8.45 3.67 -11.11
CA THR A 51 7.06 3.29 -11.40
C THR A 51 6.88 2.61 -12.76
N ASN A 52 7.86 2.77 -13.66
CA ASN A 52 7.83 2.23 -15.02
C ASN A 52 8.28 0.76 -15.12
N LEU A 53 8.69 0.13 -14.03
CA LEU A 53 9.14 -1.26 -14.01
C LEU A 53 8.05 -2.19 -13.47
N ALA A 54 7.80 -3.30 -14.18
CA ALA A 54 6.83 -4.34 -13.75
C ALA A 54 7.28 -5.01 -12.45
N GLU A 55 8.56 -5.34 -12.38
CA GLU A 55 9.22 -5.92 -11.22
C GLU A 55 10.51 -5.14 -10.93
N GLY A 56 10.93 -5.11 -9.67
CA GLY A 56 12.06 -4.29 -9.25
C GLY A 56 11.68 -2.81 -9.14
N GLY A 57 12.69 -1.94 -9.21
CA GLY A 57 12.52 -0.49 -9.04
C GLY A 57 12.39 -0.07 -7.58
N GLU A 58 12.59 -1.00 -6.65
CA GLU A 58 12.72 -0.68 -5.23
C GLU A 58 14.05 0.01 -4.99
N ARG A 59 14.04 0.96 -4.05
CA ARG A 59 15.22 1.64 -3.56
C ARG A 59 15.29 1.52 -2.05
N PHE A 60 16.50 1.38 -1.55
CA PHE A 60 16.73 1.55 -0.12
C PHE A 60 16.58 3.03 0.23
N TYR A 61 15.93 3.33 1.35
CA TYR A 61 15.75 4.69 1.82
C TYR A 61 16.17 4.84 3.28
N ILE A 62 16.54 6.04 3.64
CA ILE A 62 16.87 6.43 5.01
C ILE A 62 16.16 7.75 5.32
N VAL A 63 15.54 7.80 6.49
CA VAL A 63 15.03 9.02 7.11
C VAL A 63 15.85 9.26 8.39
N ASP A 64 16.55 10.36 8.45
CA ASP A 64 17.21 10.83 9.66
C ASP A 64 16.53 12.09 10.23
N GLU A 65 17.11 12.70 11.25
CA GLU A 65 16.53 13.89 11.88
C GLU A 65 16.41 15.11 10.94
N SER A 66 17.17 15.15 9.86
CA SER A 66 17.32 16.32 9.00
C SER A 66 16.85 16.12 7.56
N LYS A 67 16.78 14.88 7.10
CA LYS A 67 16.54 14.58 5.69
C LYS A 67 15.94 13.20 5.44
N PHE A 68 15.30 13.09 4.30
CA PHE A 68 14.87 11.85 3.65
C PHE A 68 15.72 11.60 2.41
N SER A 69 16.32 10.44 2.31
CA SER A 69 17.22 10.08 1.20
C SER A 69 16.79 8.79 0.53
N ILE A 70 16.72 8.80 -0.79
CA ILE A 70 16.56 7.61 -1.64
C ILE A 70 17.93 7.24 -2.19
N MET A 71 18.32 5.98 -2.01
CA MET A 71 19.62 5.49 -2.45
C MET A 71 19.64 5.16 -3.94
N SER A 72 20.83 5.07 -4.51
CA SER A 72 21.03 4.86 -5.95
C SER A 72 20.57 3.50 -6.46
N ASN A 73 20.43 2.51 -5.57
CA ASN A 73 19.84 1.21 -5.86
C ASN A 73 19.39 0.53 -4.56
N GLU A 74 18.86 -0.69 -4.66
CA GLU A 74 18.31 -1.45 -3.56
C GLU A 74 19.34 -1.91 -2.52
N TYR A 75 20.63 -1.88 -2.84
CA TYR A 75 21.74 -2.30 -1.97
C TYR A 75 22.84 -1.24 -1.86
N SER A 76 22.47 0.04 -1.90
CA SER A 76 23.39 1.17 -1.83
C SER A 76 23.14 1.99 -0.58
N GLU A 77 24.19 2.64 -0.07
CA GLU A 77 24.13 3.70 0.94
C GLU A 77 24.46 5.08 0.35
N SER A 78 24.70 5.13 -0.98
CA SER A 78 24.96 6.40 -1.67
C SER A 78 23.63 7.04 -2.07
N PRO A 79 23.26 8.20 -1.50
CA PRO A 79 22.05 8.90 -1.88
C PRO A 79 22.04 9.29 -3.35
N GLN A 80 20.95 9.00 -4.05
CA GLN A 80 20.68 9.53 -5.39
C GLN A 80 19.86 10.81 -5.28
N PHE A 81 18.84 10.79 -4.44
CA PHE A 81 17.98 11.94 -4.18
C PHE A 81 17.92 12.21 -2.68
N THR A 82 17.81 13.47 -2.31
CA THR A 82 17.73 13.88 -0.90
C THR A 82 16.79 15.07 -0.76
N TYR A 83 15.84 14.93 0.14
CA TYR A 83 14.96 15.99 0.60
C TYR A 83 15.36 16.42 2.00
N TYR A 84 15.64 17.70 2.20
CA TYR A 84 15.98 18.27 3.51
C TYR A 84 14.73 18.80 4.19
N PHE A 85 14.49 18.35 5.42
CA PHE A 85 13.34 18.77 6.19
C PHE A 85 13.43 20.21 6.64
N THR A 86 12.31 20.91 6.61
CA THR A 86 12.17 22.19 7.29
C THR A 86 12.15 22.01 8.80
N SER A 87 12.34 23.11 9.55
CA SER A 87 12.28 23.05 11.03
C SER A 87 10.92 22.56 11.55
N GLU A 88 9.83 22.87 10.84
CA GLU A 88 8.48 22.40 11.20
C GLU A 88 8.31 20.91 10.94
N GLU A 89 8.85 20.40 9.85
CA GLU A 89 8.83 18.96 9.52
C GLU A 89 9.64 18.15 10.53
N VAL A 90 10.82 18.64 10.90
CA VAL A 90 11.64 18.04 11.97
C VAL A 90 10.85 18.00 13.30
N ALA A 91 10.23 19.12 13.68
CA ALA A 91 9.44 19.20 14.91
C ALA A 91 8.22 18.27 14.91
N SER A 92 7.71 17.91 13.72
CA SER A 92 6.57 16.99 13.51
C SER A 92 6.96 15.50 13.47
N GLY A 93 8.25 15.18 13.59
CA GLY A 93 8.71 13.80 13.59
C GLY A 93 9.08 13.23 12.23
N ASN A 94 9.23 14.05 11.19
CA ASN A 94 9.78 13.67 9.87
C ASN A 94 8.99 12.54 9.18
N LEU A 95 7.68 12.61 9.17
CA LEU A 95 6.81 11.59 8.57
C LEU A 95 6.67 11.80 7.07
N VAL A 96 7.41 11.01 6.29
CA VAL A 96 7.37 10.98 4.83
C VAL A 96 6.78 9.68 4.36
N TYR A 97 5.88 9.76 3.37
CA TYR A 97 5.22 8.61 2.79
C TYR A 97 5.27 8.67 1.26
N SER A 98 5.45 7.52 0.61
CA SER A 98 5.33 7.41 -0.83
C SER A 98 3.85 7.40 -1.25
N LEU A 99 3.53 8.11 -2.32
CA LEU A 99 2.22 8.00 -2.98
C LEU A 99 2.12 6.74 -3.84
N GLY A 100 3.26 6.17 -4.25
CA GLY A 100 3.32 4.99 -5.10
C GLY A 100 3.00 5.25 -6.57
N TYR A 101 2.79 6.50 -6.96
CA TYR A 101 2.47 6.93 -8.32
C TYR A 101 3.46 7.97 -8.81
N ASP A 102 3.69 7.98 -10.11
CA ASP A 102 4.41 9.01 -10.84
C ASP A 102 3.38 10.06 -11.31
N LEU A 103 3.40 11.24 -10.70
CA LEU A 103 2.50 12.35 -11.03
C LEU A 103 3.14 13.35 -11.98
N THR A 104 4.44 13.27 -12.22
CA THR A 104 5.22 14.23 -13.03
C THR A 104 5.63 13.67 -14.39
N GLY A 105 5.57 12.36 -14.57
CA GLY A 105 5.97 11.66 -15.80
C GLY A 105 7.47 11.39 -15.88
N ASP A 106 8.18 11.45 -14.77
CA ASP A 106 9.64 11.22 -14.71
C ASP A 106 10.02 9.75 -14.39
N ASN A 107 9.02 8.89 -14.23
CA ASN A 107 9.10 7.47 -13.87
C ASN A 107 9.46 7.19 -12.41
N TYR A 108 9.41 8.18 -11.53
CA TYR A 108 9.62 8.03 -10.10
C TYR A 108 8.35 8.37 -9.32
N ALA A 109 8.19 7.72 -8.18
CA ALA A 109 7.04 7.96 -7.32
C ALA A 109 7.21 9.23 -6.51
N GLU A 110 6.15 10.01 -6.37
CA GLU A 110 6.10 11.18 -5.51
C GLU A 110 5.82 10.83 -4.05
N PHE A 111 6.10 11.80 -3.20
CA PHE A 111 6.01 11.68 -1.75
C PHE A 111 5.11 12.77 -1.16
N TYR A 112 4.59 12.49 0.03
CA TYR A 112 3.91 13.50 0.82
C TYR A 112 4.41 13.55 2.26
N ILE A 113 4.28 14.72 2.85
CA ILE A 113 4.59 15.00 4.26
C ILE A 113 3.37 15.63 4.91
N LEU A 114 3.05 15.15 6.11
CA LEU A 114 2.13 15.79 7.04
C LEU A 114 2.94 16.42 8.16
N THR A 115 2.80 17.73 8.35
CA THR A 115 3.50 18.51 9.36
C THR A 115 2.50 19.04 10.36
N THR A 116 2.81 18.92 11.65
CA THR A 116 1.95 19.40 12.72
C THR A 116 2.71 20.41 13.58
N SER A 117 2.05 21.51 13.94
CA SER A 117 2.64 22.53 14.80
C SER A 117 1.58 23.23 15.65
N GLY A 118 2.03 24.01 16.64
CA GLY A 118 1.15 24.78 17.52
C GLY A 118 0.78 24.08 18.81
N THR A 119 -0.24 24.59 19.48
CA THR A 119 -0.76 24.07 20.75
C THR A 119 -2.11 23.41 20.53
N ALA A 120 -2.65 22.77 21.58
CA ALA A 120 -4.00 22.19 21.53
C ALA A 120 -5.11 23.19 21.19
N GLU A 121 -4.86 24.50 21.38
CA GLU A 121 -5.82 25.58 21.05
C GLU A 121 -5.55 26.20 19.69
N LEU A 122 -4.30 26.15 19.20
CA LEU A 122 -3.84 26.73 17.95
C LEU A 122 -3.10 25.66 17.12
N TYR A 123 -3.75 24.55 16.91
CA TYR A 123 -3.21 23.45 16.12
C TYR A 123 -3.13 23.84 14.65
N ARG A 124 -2.01 23.54 14.04
CA ARG A 124 -1.78 23.71 12.60
C ARG A 124 -1.29 22.39 12.03
N GLN A 125 -1.85 22.02 10.92
CA GLN A 125 -1.32 20.96 10.09
C GLN A 125 -1.11 21.48 8.67
N SER A 126 0.04 21.18 8.10
CA SER A 126 0.27 21.35 6.68
C SER A 126 0.38 19.98 6.02
N PHE A 127 0.02 19.95 4.77
CA PHE A 127 0.06 18.78 3.91
C PHE A 127 0.73 19.17 2.60
N LYS A 128 1.78 18.45 2.23
CA LYS A 128 2.57 18.75 1.06
C LYS A 128 2.86 17.49 0.26
N ILE A 129 2.61 17.53 -1.06
CA ILE A 129 3.08 16.55 -2.03
C ILE A 129 4.27 17.15 -2.76
N PHE A 130 5.33 16.38 -2.94
CA PHE A 130 6.55 16.84 -3.58
C PHE A 130 7.21 15.76 -4.43
N ASP A 131 7.94 16.19 -5.42
CA ASP A 131 8.83 15.40 -6.24
C ASP A 131 10.25 15.49 -5.66
N ILE A 132 10.78 14.36 -5.22
CA ILE A 132 12.13 14.31 -4.62
C ILE A 132 13.24 14.47 -5.64
N THR A 133 12.97 14.23 -6.93
CA THR A 133 13.99 14.25 -8.00
C THR A 133 14.49 15.66 -8.27
N ASN A 134 13.62 16.65 -8.11
CA ASN A 134 13.91 18.06 -8.40
C ASN A 134 13.53 19.01 -7.23
N GLY A 135 12.87 18.51 -6.18
CA GLY A 135 12.47 19.29 -5.01
C GLY A 135 11.22 20.14 -5.21
N ASN A 136 10.51 19.99 -6.32
CA ASN A 136 9.30 20.74 -6.59
C ASN A 136 8.15 20.32 -5.67
N ILE A 137 7.45 21.32 -5.12
CA ILE A 137 6.18 21.11 -4.42
C ILE A 137 5.08 21.08 -5.46
N LEU A 138 4.39 19.94 -5.58
CA LEU A 138 3.31 19.73 -6.54
C LEU A 138 1.98 20.19 -5.98
N PHE A 139 1.78 20.04 -4.69
CA PHE A 139 0.57 20.43 -3.99
C PHE A 139 0.87 20.77 -2.53
N GLU A 140 0.21 21.80 -2.00
CA GLU A 140 0.37 22.18 -0.60
C GLU A 140 -0.96 22.69 -0.01
N ARG A 141 -1.20 22.33 1.24
CA ARG A 141 -2.23 22.91 2.11
C ARG A 141 -1.60 23.31 3.44
N ASN A 142 -1.75 24.58 3.79
CA ASN A 142 -1.28 25.13 5.04
C ASN A 142 -2.37 26.01 5.65
N ASN A 143 -3.42 25.39 6.15
CA ASN A 143 -4.54 26.07 6.78
C ASN A 143 -4.51 25.81 8.29
N GLY A 144 -4.36 26.85 9.09
CA GLY A 144 -4.50 26.75 10.54
C GLY A 144 -5.84 26.16 10.97
N ASN A 145 -5.85 25.42 12.07
CA ASN A 145 -7.03 24.78 12.66
C ASN A 145 -7.74 23.76 11.75
N MET A 146 -6.99 23.12 10.86
CA MET A 146 -7.48 22.01 10.02
C MET A 146 -6.66 20.76 10.24
N TYR A 147 -7.31 19.64 10.13
CA TYR A 147 -6.71 18.31 10.13
C TYR A 147 -6.91 17.68 8.75
N TYR A 148 -5.89 16.99 8.22
CA TYR A 148 -5.97 16.33 6.92
C TYR A 148 -5.82 14.82 7.08
N SER A 149 -6.63 14.05 6.36
CA SER A 149 -6.37 12.61 6.20
C SER A 149 -5.14 12.38 5.30
N TYR A 150 -4.65 11.17 5.30
CA TYR A 150 -3.68 10.74 4.29
C TYR A 150 -4.28 10.92 2.89
N PRO A 151 -3.48 11.40 1.91
CA PRO A 151 -3.92 11.48 0.53
C PRO A 151 -4.02 10.08 -0.08
N VAL A 152 -4.98 9.93 -0.97
CA VAL A 152 -5.14 8.75 -1.81
C VAL A 152 -5.11 9.21 -3.26
N VAL A 153 -4.25 8.61 -4.05
CA VAL A 153 -4.15 8.87 -5.50
C VAL A 153 -4.76 7.69 -6.24
N TRP A 154 -5.68 7.96 -7.14
CA TRP A 154 -6.37 6.94 -7.94
C TRP A 154 -7.12 7.58 -9.11
N ASP A 155 -7.50 6.79 -10.11
CA ASP A 155 -8.40 7.20 -11.18
C ASP A 155 -9.86 7.05 -10.70
N VAL A 156 -10.41 8.14 -10.15
CA VAL A 156 -11.76 8.17 -9.56
C VAL A 156 -12.85 8.03 -10.62
N GLU A 157 -12.62 8.63 -11.79
CA GLU A 157 -13.61 8.74 -12.86
C GLU A 157 -13.49 7.59 -13.86
N GLY A 158 -12.38 6.86 -13.88
CA GLY A 158 -12.12 5.76 -14.79
C GLY A 158 -11.77 6.23 -16.20
N ASP A 159 -11.24 7.45 -16.32
CA ASP A 159 -10.87 8.09 -17.58
C ASP A 159 -9.38 8.02 -17.91
N GLY A 160 -8.59 7.43 -17.00
CA GLY A 160 -7.15 7.30 -17.10
C GLY A 160 -6.38 8.47 -16.49
N THR A 161 -7.06 9.48 -15.98
CA THR A 161 -6.44 10.59 -15.22
C THR A 161 -6.39 10.23 -13.74
N LEU A 162 -5.28 10.56 -13.08
CA LEU A 162 -5.15 10.34 -11.64
C LEU A 162 -5.69 11.54 -10.86
N GLU A 163 -6.54 11.27 -9.88
CA GLU A 163 -6.98 12.24 -8.90
C GLU A 163 -6.30 11.99 -7.56
N CYS A 164 -5.98 13.06 -6.87
CA CYS A 164 -5.57 13.06 -5.47
C CYS A 164 -6.76 13.47 -4.59
N SER A 165 -7.11 12.63 -3.63
CA SER A 165 -8.22 12.89 -2.73
C SER A 165 -7.79 12.76 -1.27
N PHE A 166 -8.34 13.62 -0.42
CA PHE A 166 -8.14 13.61 1.03
C PHE A 166 -9.32 14.27 1.74
N ALA A 167 -9.51 13.96 3.02
CA ALA A 167 -10.47 14.65 3.86
C ALA A 167 -9.81 15.76 4.67
N ARG A 168 -10.52 16.87 4.83
CA ARG A 168 -10.16 17.98 5.70
C ARG A 168 -11.18 18.08 6.83
N TYR A 169 -10.70 18.16 8.06
CA TYR A 169 -11.51 18.19 9.27
C TYR A 169 -11.31 19.51 10.01
N ASP A 170 -12.40 20.05 10.59
CA ASP A 170 -12.32 21.20 11.50
C ASP A 170 -11.69 20.75 12.83
N TYR A 171 -10.67 21.43 13.27
CA TYR A 171 -10.03 21.19 14.55
C TYR A 171 -10.47 22.28 15.56
N PRO A 172 -10.71 21.97 16.87
CA PRO A 172 -10.55 20.67 17.51
C PRO A 172 -11.79 19.77 17.47
N SER A 173 -12.90 20.20 16.92
CA SER A 173 -14.16 19.50 17.01
C SER A 173 -14.16 18.16 16.26
N LEU A 174 -13.43 18.05 15.14
CA LEU A 174 -13.38 16.90 14.22
C LEU A 174 -14.79 16.42 13.78
N THR A 175 -15.80 17.28 13.87
CA THR A 175 -17.20 16.96 13.60
C THR A 175 -17.62 17.25 12.17
N ASN A 176 -17.00 18.28 11.59
CA ASN A 176 -17.23 18.66 10.19
C ASN A 176 -16.01 18.30 9.36
N TYR A 177 -16.25 17.61 8.25
CA TYR A 177 -15.19 17.33 7.30
C TYR A 177 -15.68 17.57 5.88
N VAL A 178 -14.73 17.95 5.04
CA VAL A 178 -14.91 18.12 3.60
C VAL A 178 -13.97 17.16 2.90
N TYR A 179 -14.50 16.39 1.98
CA TYR A 179 -13.67 15.58 1.10
C TYR A 179 -13.29 16.42 -0.12
N GLU A 180 -12.00 16.56 -0.35
CA GLU A 180 -11.43 17.30 -1.47
C GLU A 180 -10.86 16.32 -2.49
N VAL A 181 -11.16 16.52 -3.77
CA VAL A 181 -10.65 15.74 -4.89
C VAL A 181 -10.05 16.69 -5.91
N TYR A 182 -8.83 16.43 -6.31
CA TYR A 182 -8.08 17.22 -7.27
C TYR A 182 -7.58 16.37 -8.41
N SER A 183 -7.78 16.80 -9.65
CA SER A 183 -7.07 16.20 -10.77
C SER A 183 -5.58 16.52 -10.64
N THR A 184 -4.74 15.51 -10.73
CA THR A 184 -3.28 15.69 -10.71
C THR A 184 -2.73 16.10 -12.07
N GLY A 185 -3.53 15.92 -13.14
CA GLY A 185 -3.08 16.05 -14.53
C GLY A 185 -2.20 14.88 -15.00
N ALA A 186 -1.83 13.97 -14.10
CA ALA A 186 -1.09 12.77 -14.48
C ALA A 186 -2.04 11.76 -15.13
N ILE A 187 -1.58 11.16 -16.22
CA ILE A 187 -2.33 10.14 -16.96
C ILE A 187 -1.72 8.79 -16.64
N ILE A 188 -2.57 7.82 -16.28
CA ILE A 188 -2.14 6.43 -16.26
C ILE A 188 -1.78 6.06 -17.70
N ASN A 189 -0.49 6.00 -17.99
CA ASN A 189 -0.03 5.65 -19.32
C ASN A 189 -0.27 4.16 -19.58
N VAL A 190 -1.47 3.83 -20.07
CA VAL A 190 -1.89 2.45 -20.37
C VAL A 190 -1.02 1.80 -21.46
N ALA A 191 -0.21 2.58 -22.19
CA ALA A 191 0.64 2.10 -23.29
C ALA A 191 2.02 1.60 -22.81
N GLY A 192 2.41 1.86 -21.56
CA GLY A 192 3.68 1.45 -20.96
C GLY A 192 3.61 1.29 -19.46
N GLY A 193 2.51 1.67 -18.85
CA GLY A 193 2.22 1.37 -17.46
C GLY A 193 2.00 -0.13 -17.36
N LEU A 194 3.08 -0.80 -16.98
CA LEU A 194 2.95 -2.13 -16.44
C LEU A 194 1.91 -2.01 -15.33
N PRO A 195 0.85 -2.84 -15.36
CA PRO A 195 0.03 -2.94 -14.19
C PRO A 195 1.01 -3.07 -13.05
N VAL A 196 0.87 -2.24 -12.00
CA VAL A 196 1.41 -2.63 -10.69
C VAL A 196 1.07 -4.10 -10.65
N ASN A 197 2.05 -4.99 -10.63
CA ASN A 197 1.77 -6.42 -10.58
C ASN A 197 1.13 -6.63 -9.22
N LEU A 198 -0.15 -6.29 -9.21
CA LEU A 198 -1.02 -6.57 -8.10
C LEU A 198 -0.98 -8.09 -8.07
N ASN A 199 -0.51 -8.67 -6.99
CA ASN A 199 -0.59 -10.11 -6.80
C ASN A 199 -2.06 -10.57 -6.74
N PHE A 200 -2.95 -9.72 -7.28
CA PHE A 200 -4.40 -9.90 -7.34
C PHE A 200 -5.01 -9.06 -8.48
N GLN A 201 -6.17 -9.47 -8.93
CA GLN A 201 -7.04 -8.73 -9.85
C GLN A 201 -8.41 -8.57 -9.19
N LEU A 202 -8.88 -7.34 -9.03
CA LEU A 202 -10.24 -7.06 -8.55
C LEU A 202 -11.17 -6.91 -9.76
N LYS A 203 -12.27 -7.68 -9.81
CA LYS A 203 -13.24 -7.56 -10.88
C LYS A 203 -14.36 -6.58 -10.52
N GLN A 204 -15.04 -6.06 -11.55
CA GLN A 204 -16.22 -5.26 -11.33
C GLN A 204 -17.30 -6.11 -10.65
N ASN A 205 -17.91 -5.58 -9.59
CA ASN A 205 -19.01 -6.27 -8.91
C ASN A 205 -20.20 -6.52 -9.83
N TYR A 206 -20.85 -7.65 -9.63
CA TYR A 206 -22.03 -7.99 -10.42
C TYR A 206 -23.16 -8.53 -9.52
N PRO A 207 -24.39 -8.02 -9.75
CA PRO A 207 -24.79 -6.94 -10.65
C PRO A 207 -24.28 -5.56 -10.19
N ASN A 208 -24.17 -4.60 -11.12
CA ASN A 208 -23.93 -3.20 -10.84
C ASN A 208 -24.65 -2.32 -11.87
N PRO A 209 -25.70 -1.53 -11.54
CA PRO A 209 -26.27 -1.36 -10.20
C PRO A 209 -26.88 -2.63 -9.61
N PHE A 210 -27.00 -2.71 -8.28
CA PHE A 210 -27.50 -3.89 -7.57
C PHE A 210 -28.64 -3.58 -6.60
N ASN A 211 -29.46 -4.61 -6.28
CA ASN A 211 -30.56 -4.55 -5.31
C ASN A 211 -30.88 -5.97 -4.79
N PRO A 212 -30.81 -6.25 -3.51
CA PRO A 212 -30.07 -5.53 -2.46
C PRO A 212 -28.62 -6.03 -2.35
N SER A 213 -28.18 -7.03 -3.13
CA SER A 213 -26.90 -7.68 -3.00
C SER A 213 -26.11 -7.70 -4.31
N THR A 214 -24.79 -7.72 -4.17
CA THR A 214 -23.86 -7.86 -5.28
C THR A 214 -22.71 -8.78 -4.88
N THR A 215 -22.10 -9.40 -5.87
CA THR A 215 -20.93 -10.26 -5.73
C THR A 215 -19.68 -9.48 -6.17
N ILE A 216 -18.66 -9.50 -5.36
CA ILE A 216 -17.33 -8.97 -5.62
C ILE A 216 -16.41 -10.16 -5.84
N GLU A 217 -15.86 -10.28 -7.05
CA GLU A 217 -14.91 -11.33 -7.41
C GLU A 217 -13.51 -10.75 -7.51
N TYR A 218 -12.53 -11.51 -7.01
CA TYR A 218 -11.13 -11.19 -7.15
C TYR A 218 -10.28 -12.45 -7.30
N GLU A 219 -9.14 -12.30 -7.93
CA GLU A 219 -8.17 -13.36 -8.17
C GLU A 219 -6.85 -13.00 -7.50
N LEU A 220 -6.22 -13.96 -6.86
CA LEU A 220 -4.90 -13.83 -6.25
C LEU A 220 -3.91 -14.65 -7.06
N ASP A 221 -2.87 -14.00 -7.55
CA ASP A 221 -1.76 -14.65 -8.28
C ASP A 221 -0.80 -15.36 -7.33
N LYS A 222 -0.77 -14.95 -6.07
CA LYS A 222 0.10 -15.50 -5.01
C LYS A 222 -0.65 -15.56 -3.68
N PRO A 223 -0.29 -16.49 -2.79
CA PRO A 223 -0.87 -16.54 -1.46
C PRO A 223 -0.44 -15.31 -0.65
N GLY A 224 -1.35 -14.75 0.16
CA GLY A 224 -1.11 -13.56 0.98
C GLY A 224 -2.25 -13.19 1.89
N PHE A 225 -2.04 -12.19 2.73
CA PHE A 225 -3.09 -11.56 3.51
C PHE A 225 -3.93 -10.64 2.63
N VAL A 226 -5.25 -10.77 2.73
CA VAL A 226 -6.23 -10.01 1.93
C VAL A 226 -7.25 -9.40 2.85
N SER A 227 -7.62 -8.14 2.57
CA SER A 227 -8.79 -7.47 3.12
C SER A 227 -9.69 -7.00 1.98
N ILE A 228 -11.01 -7.18 2.16
CA ILE A 228 -12.05 -6.63 1.27
C ILE A 228 -12.93 -5.72 2.09
N ASP A 229 -12.81 -4.43 1.82
CA ASP A 229 -13.43 -3.36 2.59
C ASP A 229 -14.45 -2.58 1.77
N ILE A 230 -15.54 -2.15 2.40
CA ILE A 230 -16.61 -1.37 1.78
C ILE A 230 -16.61 0.02 2.40
N TYR A 231 -16.62 1.04 1.53
CA TYR A 231 -16.63 2.45 1.92
C TYR A 231 -17.83 3.18 1.33
N ASN A 232 -18.28 4.22 2.02
CA ASN A 232 -19.23 5.18 1.46
C ASN A 232 -18.49 6.26 0.63
N ILE A 233 -19.27 7.18 0.05
CA ILE A 233 -18.74 8.31 -0.75
C ILE A 233 -17.87 9.28 0.05
N LYS A 234 -17.85 9.15 1.37
CA LYS A 234 -17.04 9.97 2.27
C LYS A 234 -15.74 9.27 2.67
N GLY A 235 -15.47 8.05 2.14
CA GLY A 235 -14.32 7.25 2.55
C GLY A 235 -14.47 6.59 3.93
N GLU A 236 -15.67 6.63 4.55
CA GLU A 236 -15.89 5.96 5.83
C GLU A 236 -16.06 4.45 5.62
N LEU A 237 -15.32 3.66 6.38
CA LEU A 237 -15.43 2.21 6.36
C LEU A 237 -16.80 1.77 6.88
N LEU A 238 -17.60 1.19 6.01
CA LEU A 238 -18.93 0.67 6.33
C LEU A 238 -18.92 -0.79 6.76
N ASN A 239 -18.13 -1.59 6.06
CA ASN A 239 -18.06 -3.03 6.32
C ASN A 239 -16.69 -3.58 5.91
N ASN A 240 -16.30 -4.69 6.54
CA ASN A 240 -15.20 -5.54 6.08
C ASN A 240 -15.82 -6.89 5.75
N LEU A 241 -15.74 -7.30 4.48
CA LEU A 241 -16.34 -8.54 4.00
C LEU A 241 -15.43 -9.73 4.23
N TYR A 242 -14.13 -9.50 4.18
CA TYR A 242 -13.11 -10.50 4.44
C TYR A 242 -11.84 -9.84 4.98
N SER A 243 -11.18 -10.50 5.91
CA SER A 243 -9.82 -10.17 6.35
C SER A 243 -9.13 -11.45 6.81
N GLY A 244 -8.07 -11.85 6.11
CA GLY A 244 -7.34 -13.07 6.44
C GLY A 244 -6.37 -13.52 5.35
N TYR A 245 -5.70 -14.64 5.62
CA TYR A 245 -4.77 -15.25 4.67
C TYR A 245 -5.53 -16.14 3.66
N ARG A 246 -5.22 -15.99 2.37
CA ARG A 246 -5.73 -16.83 1.27
C ARG A 246 -4.60 -17.33 0.40
N LYS A 247 -4.80 -18.51 -0.18
CA LYS A 247 -3.93 -19.07 -1.22
C LYS A 247 -4.18 -18.36 -2.55
N GLU A 248 -3.34 -18.63 -3.54
CA GLU A 248 -3.63 -18.30 -4.93
C GLU A 248 -4.98 -18.85 -5.38
N GLY A 249 -5.70 -18.13 -6.23
CA GLY A 249 -7.00 -18.55 -6.75
C GLY A 249 -8.03 -17.45 -6.81
N THR A 250 -9.20 -17.79 -7.33
CA THR A 250 -10.33 -16.89 -7.48
C THR A 250 -11.28 -17.01 -6.29
N TYR A 251 -11.73 -15.86 -5.77
CA TYR A 251 -12.58 -15.74 -4.60
C TYR A 251 -13.75 -14.80 -4.85
N THR A 252 -14.82 -14.99 -4.11
CA THR A 252 -16.01 -14.14 -4.19
C THR A 252 -16.48 -13.77 -2.80
N GLU A 253 -16.85 -12.48 -2.64
CA GLU A 253 -17.50 -11.96 -1.44
C GLU A 253 -18.86 -11.36 -1.83
N ILE A 254 -19.84 -11.50 -0.95
CA ILE A 254 -21.19 -10.97 -1.19
C ILE A 254 -21.42 -9.80 -0.23
N TRP A 255 -21.78 -8.65 -0.80
CA TRP A 255 -22.26 -7.54 -0.02
C TRP A 255 -23.76 -7.34 -0.22
N ASN A 256 -24.51 -7.31 0.86
CA ASN A 256 -25.95 -7.18 0.89
C ASN A 256 -26.46 -5.77 1.26
N GLY A 257 -25.63 -4.76 1.10
CA GLY A 257 -25.94 -3.38 1.48
C GLY A 257 -26.05 -3.17 2.98
N GLY A 258 -25.31 -3.94 3.79
CA GLY A 258 -25.25 -3.82 5.24
C GLY A 258 -23.94 -3.22 5.73
N SER A 259 -24.01 -2.43 6.81
CA SER A 259 -22.85 -1.97 7.58
C SER A 259 -22.34 -3.06 8.53
N ARG A 260 -21.20 -2.81 9.20
CA ARG A 260 -20.65 -3.69 10.26
C ARG A 260 -21.60 -3.94 11.41
N THR A 261 -22.54 -3.01 11.67
CA THR A 261 -23.56 -3.15 12.71
C THR A 261 -24.81 -3.88 12.23
N GLY A 262 -24.85 -4.32 10.95
CA GLY A 262 -26.00 -4.96 10.32
C GLY A 262 -27.06 -3.98 9.81
N ALA A 263 -26.90 -2.68 10.04
CA ALA A 263 -27.82 -1.67 9.54
C ALA A 263 -27.75 -1.59 8.01
N LYS A 264 -28.90 -1.52 7.33
CA LYS A 264 -28.96 -1.34 5.87
C LYS A 264 -28.60 0.09 5.49
N VAL A 265 -27.69 0.25 4.52
CA VAL A 265 -27.32 1.56 4.02
C VAL A 265 -28.29 2.05 2.94
N SER A 266 -28.32 3.34 2.65
CA SER A 266 -29.23 3.98 1.67
C SER A 266 -28.85 3.62 0.24
N SER A 267 -29.76 3.85 -0.73
CA SER A 267 -29.38 3.85 -2.15
C SER A 267 -28.31 4.90 -2.40
N GLY A 268 -27.32 4.59 -3.25
CA GLY A 268 -26.23 5.51 -3.52
C GLY A 268 -24.98 4.83 -4.08
N THR A 269 -23.93 5.60 -4.20
CA THR A 269 -22.61 5.15 -4.64
C THR A 269 -21.80 4.67 -3.42
N TYR A 270 -21.11 3.55 -3.61
CA TYR A 270 -20.21 2.93 -2.65
C TYR A 270 -18.94 2.49 -3.36
N PHE A 271 -17.91 2.25 -2.58
CA PHE A 271 -16.64 1.74 -3.06
C PHE A 271 -16.29 0.44 -2.33
N TYR A 272 -15.68 -0.47 -3.03
CA TYR A 272 -15.07 -1.65 -2.43
C TYR A 272 -13.59 -1.68 -2.80
N GLN A 273 -12.78 -2.05 -1.83
CA GLN A 273 -11.34 -2.05 -1.93
C GLN A 273 -10.80 -3.42 -1.53
N ILE A 274 -9.90 -3.95 -2.33
CA ILE A 274 -9.02 -5.05 -1.96
C ILE A 274 -7.69 -4.47 -1.50
N THR A 275 -7.17 -5.00 -0.40
CA THR A 275 -5.80 -4.72 0.06
C THR A 275 -5.08 -6.04 0.22
N SER A 276 -3.89 -6.20 -0.37
CA SER A 276 -3.02 -7.36 -0.18
C SER A 276 -1.56 -6.95 -0.30
N GLU A 277 -0.72 -7.40 0.65
CA GLU A 277 0.72 -7.15 0.66
C GLU A 277 1.11 -5.66 0.45
N GLY A 278 0.35 -4.76 1.09
CA GLY A 278 0.57 -3.30 0.99
C GLY A 278 0.09 -2.65 -0.31
N LYS A 279 -0.48 -3.43 -1.22
CA LYS A 279 -1.10 -2.94 -2.46
C LYS A 279 -2.61 -2.92 -2.32
N GLN A 280 -3.27 -2.01 -3.05
CA GLN A 280 -4.73 -1.88 -3.01
C GLN A 280 -5.31 -1.55 -4.38
N GLU A 281 -6.52 -2.02 -4.62
CA GLU A 281 -7.34 -1.66 -5.78
C GLU A 281 -8.75 -1.36 -5.30
N THR A 282 -9.36 -0.30 -5.83
CA THR A 282 -10.70 0.16 -5.45
C THR A 282 -11.59 0.27 -6.67
N LYS A 283 -12.84 -0.15 -6.53
CA LYS A 283 -13.85 0.00 -7.58
C LYS A 283 -15.15 0.57 -7.02
N LYS A 284 -15.90 1.24 -7.91
CA LYS A 284 -17.19 1.85 -7.61
C LYS A 284 -18.34 0.88 -7.86
N MET A 285 -19.38 0.95 -7.00
CA MET A 285 -20.62 0.22 -7.16
C MET A 285 -21.83 1.10 -6.80
N ILE A 286 -23.00 0.77 -7.35
CA ILE A 286 -24.23 1.54 -7.16
C ILE A 286 -25.31 0.63 -6.57
N LEU A 287 -25.81 1.00 -5.39
CA LEU A 287 -26.94 0.35 -4.74
C LEU A 287 -28.24 1.09 -5.11
N LEU A 288 -29.23 0.34 -5.64
CA LEU A 288 -30.60 0.80 -5.86
C LEU A 288 -31.53 0.05 -4.92
N LYS A 289 -32.46 0.75 -4.31
CA LYS A 289 -33.55 0.16 -3.52
C LYS A 289 -34.88 0.46 -4.17
#